data_03c1ee616111bd8b50a94eca3eae2a3f
#
_entry.id   03c1ee616111bd8b50a94eca3eae2a3f
#
_cell.length_a   1.000
_cell.length_b   1.000
_cell.length_c   1.000
_cell.angle_alpha   90.00
_cell.angle_beta   90.00
_cell.angle_gamma   90.00
#
_symmetry.space_group_name_H-M   'P 1'
#
loop_
_entity.id
_entity.type
_entity.pdbx_description
1 polymer ?
#
loop_
_entity_poly.entity_id
_entity_poly.type
_entity_poly.pdbx_seq_one_letter_code
_entity_poly.pdbx_strand_id
1 'polypeptide(L)'
;FDGQIRALKETFGMQEGEVDMTTLPIFALFNPALGITTVMPEINPSTPAKASARSLVETLLDFEVTTTFASPVIGRKIANWCEQRNLRLPVMKRFFLAGAPSPPALIEKLASFMDNGNVFVPYGATEALPVSYCSHTEVADTREGIERGEGSCLGQPLPGVSVKLFPVSSSPFGKEIQEVKDGEVGEICVAGPTVTEEYYRMPGATFDSKFLYESKTYHRMGDLGYFDAKRTLRFLGRKVERLNTPQGFLETERCEAIVNSVHGVRRSALIGLGTKDPVEPCVIIEPEQEFRTPKAINVIEQEVLSRLSVRLPGFKITQTRIESSLPVDPRHNAKIHRLALAKKWSER
;
A
#
# COMPACT_ATOMS: atom_id res chain seq x y z
N PHE A 1 -2.09 8.93 -20.33
CA PHE A 1 -0.99 8.07 -20.79
C PHE A 1 0.33 8.83 -20.88
N ASP A 2 0.43 9.95 -21.62
CA ASP A 2 1.69 10.69 -21.83
C ASP A 2 2.38 11.08 -20.53
N GLY A 3 1.62 11.59 -19.55
CA GLY A 3 2.16 11.92 -18.23
C GLY A 3 2.73 10.71 -17.49
N GLN A 4 2.08 9.56 -17.62
CA GLN A 4 2.51 8.31 -17.01
C GLN A 4 3.78 7.75 -17.67
N ILE A 5 3.82 7.73 -19.01
CA ILE A 5 4.99 7.30 -19.77
C ILE A 5 6.20 8.20 -19.45
N ARG A 6 6.00 9.51 -19.41
CA ARG A 6 7.04 10.46 -19.00
C ARG A 6 7.55 10.19 -17.60
N ALA A 7 6.64 9.98 -16.63
CA ALA A 7 7.01 9.67 -15.26
C ALA A 7 7.84 8.37 -15.17
N LEU A 8 7.44 7.30 -15.87
CA LEU A 8 8.19 6.05 -15.92
C LEU A 8 9.59 6.23 -16.50
N LYS A 9 9.71 7.00 -17.59
CA LYS A 9 10.99 7.27 -18.23
C LYS A 9 11.90 8.16 -17.41
N GLU A 10 11.40 9.31 -16.97
CA GLU A 10 12.22 10.34 -16.33
C GLU A 10 12.53 10.03 -14.86
N THR A 11 11.57 9.47 -14.12
CA THR A 11 11.76 9.18 -12.69
C THR A 11 12.47 7.86 -12.44
N PHE A 12 12.07 6.81 -13.17
CA PHE A 12 12.62 5.47 -12.95
C PHE A 12 13.68 5.08 -13.97
N GLY A 13 13.97 5.94 -14.95
CA GLY A 13 15.02 5.71 -15.96
C GLY A 13 14.75 4.47 -16.83
N MET A 14 13.48 4.17 -17.12
CA MET A 14 13.12 3.09 -18.04
C MET A 14 13.55 3.45 -19.47
N GLN A 15 14.19 2.52 -20.17
CA GLN A 15 14.83 2.76 -21.46
C GLN A 15 14.40 1.76 -22.52
N GLU A 16 14.47 2.18 -23.78
CA GLU A 16 14.27 1.32 -24.93
C GLU A 16 15.24 0.10 -24.90
N GLY A 17 14.75 -1.05 -25.32
CA GLY A 17 15.48 -2.31 -25.33
C GLY A 17 15.47 -3.07 -24.00
N GLU A 18 14.93 -2.51 -22.93
CA GLU A 18 14.74 -3.23 -21.68
C GLU A 18 13.63 -4.29 -21.77
N VAL A 19 13.62 -5.21 -20.80
CA VAL A 19 12.61 -6.28 -20.71
C VAL A 19 11.84 -6.14 -19.41
N ASP A 20 10.51 -6.08 -19.52
CA ASP A 20 9.59 -6.01 -18.38
C ASP A 20 8.75 -7.29 -18.27
N MET A 21 8.79 -7.95 -17.11
CA MET A 21 7.84 -8.99 -16.77
C MET A 21 6.70 -8.39 -15.92
N THR A 22 5.57 -8.09 -16.54
CA THR A 22 4.44 -7.52 -15.81
C THR A 22 3.49 -8.59 -15.28
N THR A 23 3.22 -8.55 -13.97
CA THR A 23 2.17 -9.38 -13.34
C THR A 23 0.89 -8.57 -13.09
N LEU A 24 0.95 -7.27 -13.36
CA LEU A 24 -0.18 -6.33 -13.30
C LEU A 24 -0.42 -5.80 -14.73
N PRO A 25 -1.43 -6.32 -15.46
CA PRO A 25 -1.56 -6.14 -16.92
C PRO A 25 -1.60 -4.68 -17.40
N ILE A 26 -2.07 -3.75 -16.56
CA ILE A 26 -2.15 -2.34 -16.93
C ILE A 26 -0.77 -1.75 -17.28
N PHE A 27 0.30 -2.21 -16.64
CA PHE A 27 1.64 -1.67 -16.89
C PHE A 27 2.20 -2.11 -18.24
N ALA A 28 1.76 -3.25 -18.80
CA ALA A 28 2.10 -3.67 -20.15
C ALA A 28 1.67 -2.67 -21.23
N LEU A 29 0.66 -1.84 -20.95
CA LEU A 29 0.16 -0.83 -21.90
C LEU A 29 1.15 0.31 -22.13
N PHE A 30 2.08 0.55 -21.21
CA PHE A 30 3.08 1.62 -21.34
C PHE A 30 4.34 1.17 -22.10
N ASN A 31 4.65 -0.12 -22.07
CA ASN A 31 5.88 -0.68 -22.62
C ASN A 31 6.09 -0.41 -24.12
N PRO A 32 5.07 -0.53 -25.00
CA PRO A 32 5.25 -0.20 -26.43
C PRO A 32 5.70 1.24 -26.66
N ALA A 33 5.17 2.20 -25.89
CA ALA A 33 5.55 3.61 -26.00
C ALA A 33 6.95 3.91 -25.42
N LEU A 34 7.47 3.02 -24.57
CA LEU A 34 8.82 3.10 -24.00
C LEU A 34 9.84 2.31 -24.83
N GLY A 35 9.43 1.54 -25.85
CA GLY A 35 10.30 0.64 -26.61
C GLY A 35 10.77 -0.57 -25.78
N ILE A 36 9.97 -1.00 -24.79
CA ILE A 36 10.31 -2.08 -23.84
C ILE A 36 9.60 -3.37 -24.25
N THR A 37 10.34 -4.47 -24.22
CA THR A 37 9.78 -5.81 -24.46
C THR A 37 8.97 -6.26 -23.24
N THR A 38 7.71 -6.65 -23.45
CA THR A 38 6.87 -7.21 -22.38
C THR A 38 6.91 -8.72 -22.39
N VAL A 39 7.28 -9.33 -21.27
CA VAL A 39 7.17 -10.76 -21.01
C VAL A 39 5.94 -10.99 -20.12
N MET A 40 4.98 -11.78 -20.59
CA MET A 40 3.81 -12.15 -19.83
C MET A 40 4.05 -13.49 -19.15
N PRO A 41 4.19 -13.55 -17.82
CA PRO A 41 4.38 -14.81 -17.13
C PRO A 41 3.10 -15.66 -17.18
N GLU A 42 3.25 -16.97 -17.10
CA GLU A 42 2.11 -17.90 -17.03
C GLU A 42 1.41 -17.83 -15.67
N ILE A 43 0.60 -16.80 -15.49
CA ILE A 43 -0.20 -16.58 -14.29
C ILE A 43 -1.66 -16.25 -14.64
N ASN A 44 -2.56 -16.58 -13.73
CA ASN A 44 -3.90 -16.02 -13.77
C ASN A 44 -3.92 -14.71 -12.96
N PRO A 45 -4.06 -13.53 -13.61
CA PRO A 45 -4.04 -12.25 -12.91
C PRO A 45 -5.16 -12.07 -11.87
N SER A 46 -6.25 -12.85 -12.00
CA SER A 46 -7.36 -12.83 -11.04
C SER A 46 -7.07 -13.63 -9.77
N THR A 47 -6.06 -14.50 -9.79
CA THR A 47 -5.68 -15.34 -8.65
C THR A 47 -4.14 -15.43 -8.49
N PRO A 48 -3.44 -14.29 -8.32
CA PRO A 48 -1.97 -14.25 -8.27
C PRO A 48 -1.38 -15.10 -7.14
N ALA A 49 -2.13 -15.33 -6.07
CA ALA A 49 -1.71 -16.23 -4.99
C ALA A 49 -1.48 -17.68 -5.44
N LYS A 50 -2.04 -18.10 -6.58
CA LYS A 50 -1.85 -19.46 -7.16
C LYS A 50 -0.66 -19.54 -8.12
N ALA A 51 -0.01 -18.42 -8.47
CA ALA A 51 1.14 -18.40 -9.37
C ALA A 51 2.26 -19.31 -8.85
N SER A 52 2.94 -20.01 -9.77
CA SER A 52 4.12 -20.81 -9.47
C SER A 52 5.32 -19.91 -9.20
N ALA A 53 5.90 -19.99 -8.00
CA ALA A 53 7.11 -19.25 -7.66
C ALA A 53 8.29 -19.63 -8.59
N ARG A 54 8.40 -20.93 -8.92
CA ARG A 54 9.39 -21.45 -9.85
C ARG A 54 9.28 -20.80 -11.23
N SER A 55 8.08 -20.87 -11.84
CA SER A 55 7.84 -20.30 -13.17
C SER A 55 8.12 -18.81 -13.23
N LEU A 56 7.72 -18.04 -12.18
CA LEU A 56 8.02 -16.62 -12.10
C LEU A 56 9.52 -16.33 -12.11
N VAL A 57 10.30 -17.04 -11.28
CA VAL A 57 11.75 -16.81 -11.19
C VAL A 57 12.48 -17.30 -12.42
N GLU A 58 12.11 -18.47 -12.99
CA GLU A 58 12.64 -18.95 -14.26
C GLU A 58 12.37 -17.92 -15.37
N THR A 59 11.16 -17.36 -15.47
CA THR A 59 10.86 -16.29 -16.44
C THR A 59 11.75 -15.07 -16.24
N LEU A 60 11.99 -14.63 -15.01
CA LEU A 60 12.88 -13.49 -14.72
C LEU A 60 14.30 -13.74 -15.21
N LEU A 61 14.81 -14.95 -15.03
CA LEU A 61 16.19 -15.32 -15.39
C LEU A 61 16.33 -15.61 -16.88
N ASP A 62 15.43 -16.41 -17.47
CA ASP A 62 15.51 -16.88 -18.86
C ASP A 62 15.34 -15.73 -19.87
N PHE A 63 14.55 -14.72 -19.54
CA PHE A 63 14.34 -13.55 -20.39
C PHE A 63 15.18 -12.33 -19.98
N GLU A 64 16.12 -12.49 -19.05
CA GLU A 64 16.98 -11.40 -18.57
C GLU A 64 16.18 -10.14 -18.19
N VAL A 65 15.09 -10.34 -17.44
CA VAL A 65 14.14 -9.28 -17.10
C VAL A 65 14.80 -8.20 -16.26
N THR A 66 14.73 -6.96 -16.74
CA THR A 66 15.31 -5.78 -16.06
C THR A 66 14.33 -5.05 -15.18
N THR A 67 13.03 -5.19 -15.45
CA THR A 67 11.95 -4.52 -14.70
C THR A 67 10.81 -5.50 -14.44
N THR A 68 10.16 -5.37 -13.28
CA THR A 68 8.92 -6.11 -13.01
C THR A 68 7.97 -5.29 -12.15
N PHE A 69 6.66 -5.37 -12.47
CA PHE A 69 5.57 -4.83 -11.65
C PHE A 69 4.81 -6.00 -11.02
N ALA A 70 4.84 -6.08 -9.70
CA ALA A 70 4.26 -7.19 -8.97
C ALA A 70 3.48 -6.73 -7.74
N SER A 71 2.47 -7.52 -7.36
CA SER A 71 1.84 -7.36 -6.05
C SER A 71 2.77 -7.88 -4.94
N PRO A 72 2.59 -7.45 -3.66
CA PRO A 72 3.37 -7.97 -2.54
C PRO A 72 3.30 -9.50 -2.39
N VAL A 73 2.21 -10.13 -2.84
CA VAL A 73 2.05 -11.58 -2.83
C VAL A 73 2.99 -12.26 -3.83
N ILE A 74 3.08 -11.73 -5.04
CA ILE A 74 4.02 -12.20 -6.06
C ILE A 74 5.47 -11.94 -5.62
N GLY A 75 5.76 -10.73 -5.12
CA GLY A 75 7.07 -10.39 -4.58
C GLY A 75 7.52 -11.37 -3.50
N ARG A 76 6.64 -11.74 -2.56
CA ARG A 76 6.93 -12.73 -1.51
C ARG A 76 7.25 -14.12 -2.08
N LYS A 77 6.52 -14.56 -3.11
CA LYS A 77 6.79 -15.85 -3.78
C LYS A 77 8.15 -15.86 -4.44
N ILE A 78 8.51 -14.80 -5.17
CA ILE A 78 9.81 -14.64 -5.79
C ILE A 78 10.90 -14.62 -4.72
N ALA A 79 10.77 -13.78 -3.68
CA ALA A 79 11.74 -13.66 -2.61
C ALA A 79 11.99 -15.00 -1.88
N ASN A 80 10.94 -15.73 -1.53
CA ASN A 80 11.06 -17.02 -0.85
C ASN A 80 11.72 -18.08 -1.75
N TRP A 81 11.41 -18.09 -3.04
CA TRP A 81 12.03 -19.04 -3.97
C TRP A 81 13.50 -18.74 -4.19
N CYS A 82 13.87 -17.47 -4.35
CA CYS A 82 15.26 -17.05 -4.48
C CYS A 82 16.07 -17.45 -3.22
N GLU A 83 15.54 -17.19 -2.03
CA GLU A 83 16.19 -17.57 -0.78
C GLU A 83 16.39 -19.08 -0.63
N GLN A 84 15.32 -19.87 -0.86
CA GLN A 84 15.38 -21.34 -0.75
C GLN A 84 16.35 -22.00 -1.74
N ARG A 85 16.63 -21.36 -2.84
CA ARG A 85 17.49 -21.87 -3.93
C ARG A 85 18.80 -21.12 -4.04
N ASN A 86 19.07 -20.15 -3.18
CA ASN A 86 20.24 -19.27 -3.22
C ASN A 86 20.43 -18.62 -4.61
N LEU A 87 19.30 -18.14 -5.19
CA LEU A 87 19.30 -17.49 -6.50
C LEU A 87 19.41 -15.98 -6.35
N ARG A 88 20.01 -15.35 -7.36
CA ARG A 88 20.08 -13.89 -7.49
C ARG A 88 19.37 -13.43 -8.76
N LEU A 89 19.07 -12.14 -8.82
CA LEU A 89 18.47 -11.46 -9.97
C LEU A 89 19.45 -10.40 -10.49
N PRO A 90 20.59 -10.81 -11.12
CA PRO A 90 21.73 -9.92 -11.34
C PRO A 90 21.45 -8.79 -12.33
N VAL A 91 20.55 -9.01 -13.31
CA VAL A 91 20.21 -8.00 -14.34
C VAL A 91 18.99 -7.15 -13.97
N MET A 92 18.30 -7.49 -12.88
CA MET A 92 17.14 -6.74 -12.41
C MET A 92 17.53 -5.34 -11.97
N LYS A 93 17.00 -4.32 -12.64
CA LYS A 93 17.24 -2.91 -12.32
C LYS A 93 16.14 -2.35 -11.40
N ARG A 94 14.88 -2.77 -11.63
CA ARG A 94 13.69 -2.21 -10.93
C ARG A 94 12.71 -3.30 -10.58
N PHE A 95 12.37 -3.40 -9.32
CA PHE A 95 11.29 -4.25 -8.84
C PHE A 95 10.21 -3.36 -8.22
N PHE A 96 9.09 -3.20 -8.91
CA PHE A 96 7.96 -2.42 -8.41
C PHE A 96 7.00 -3.30 -7.61
N LEU A 97 6.76 -2.93 -6.34
CA LEU A 97 5.72 -3.53 -5.51
C LEU A 97 4.52 -2.59 -5.45
N ALA A 98 3.41 -2.97 -6.09
CA ALA A 98 2.22 -2.14 -6.24
C ALA A 98 0.93 -2.87 -5.87
N GLY A 99 -0.14 -2.09 -5.67
CA GLY A 99 -1.50 -2.57 -5.43
C GLY A 99 -1.87 -2.77 -3.95
N ALA A 100 -0.91 -2.76 -3.04
CA ALA A 100 -1.15 -2.80 -1.60
C ALA A 100 0.10 -2.38 -0.81
N PRO A 101 -0.03 -2.00 0.48
CA PRO A 101 1.10 -1.76 1.35
C PRO A 101 2.04 -2.98 1.40
N SER A 102 3.33 -2.71 1.30
CA SER A 102 4.37 -3.75 1.28
C SER A 102 5.16 -3.72 2.59
N PRO A 103 5.27 -4.84 3.31
CA PRO A 103 6.06 -4.89 4.54
C PRO A 103 7.54 -4.55 4.28
N PRO A 104 8.18 -3.71 5.12
CA PRO A 104 9.59 -3.35 4.96
C PRO A 104 10.51 -4.56 4.79
N ALA A 105 10.32 -5.61 5.58
CA ALA A 105 11.10 -6.84 5.50
C ALA A 105 11.04 -7.55 4.13
N LEU A 106 9.89 -7.46 3.42
CA LEU A 106 9.77 -8.00 2.06
C LEU A 106 10.56 -7.16 1.06
N ILE A 107 10.51 -5.85 1.20
CA ILE A 107 11.19 -4.90 0.33
C ILE A 107 12.71 -5.08 0.44
N GLU A 108 13.23 -5.11 1.67
CA GLU A 108 14.65 -5.36 1.98
C GLU A 108 15.10 -6.72 1.44
N LYS A 109 14.30 -7.76 1.66
CA LYS A 109 14.59 -9.12 1.19
C LYS A 109 14.68 -9.19 -0.33
N LEU A 110 13.76 -8.56 -1.08
CA LEU A 110 13.83 -8.50 -2.54
C LEU A 110 15.07 -7.73 -3.02
N ALA A 111 15.38 -6.60 -2.39
CA ALA A 111 16.55 -5.81 -2.73
C ALA A 111 17.86 -6.61 -2.55
N SER A 112 17.94 -7.49 -1.54
CA SER A 112 19.11 -8.31 -1.28
C SER A 112 19.47 -9.32 -2.39
N PHE A 113 18.52 -9.66 -3.28
CA PHE A 113 18.76 -10.55 -4.41
C PHE A 113 19.24 -9.82 -5.67
N MET A 114 19.21 -8.50 -5.68
CA MET A 114 19.58 -7.68 -6.83
C MET A 114 21.00 -7.13 -6.63
N ASP A 115 21.82 -7.10 -7.69
CA ASP A 115 23.21 -6.64 -7.57
C ASP A 115 23.32 -5.11 -7.59
N ASN A 116 22.61 -4.46 -8.50
CA ASN A 116 22.60 -2.99 -8.68
C ASN A 116 21.19 -2.44 -8.89
N GLY A 117 20.16 -3.19 -8.51
CA GLY A 117 18.77 -2.80 -8.71
C GLY A 117 18.15 -2.17 -7.48
N ASN A 118 16.96 -1.60 -7.69
CA ASN A 118 16.15 -1.00 -6.62
C ASN A 118 14.77 -1.62 -6.56
N VAL A 119 14.26 -1.80 -5.34
CA VAL A 119 12.84 -2.07 -5.11
C VAL A 119 12.13 -0.74 -4.88
N PHE A 120 11.09 -0.49 -5.65
CA PHE A 120 10.26 0.70 -5.56
C PHE A 120 8.85 0.34 -5.11
N VAL A 121 8.28 1.18 -4.27
CA VAL A 121 6.88 1.10 -3.82
C VAL A 121 6.16 2.35 -4.32
N PRO A 122 5.58 2.32 -5.54
CA PRO A 122 4.84 3.46 -6.07
C PRO A 122 3.49 3.59 -5.35
N TYR A 123 3.10 4.83 -5.09
CA TYR A 123 1.77 5.19 -4.61
C TYR A 123 0.96 5.83 -5.73
N GLY A 124 -0.31 5.46 -5.77
CA GLY A 124 -1.28 6.02 -6.71
C GLY A 124 -2.55 5.16 -6.80
N ALA A 125 -3.44 5.59 -7.66
CA ALA A 125 -4.68 4.91 -8.04
C ALA A 125 -4.83 4.96 -9.56
N THR A 126 -5.82 4.26 -10.11
CA THR A 126 -6.11 4.31 -11.56
C THR A 126 -6.30 5.75 -12.04
N GLU A 127 -6.88 6.60 -11.21
CA GLU A 127 -7.15 8.00 -11.47
C GLU A 127 -5.92 8.91 -11.40
N ALA A 128 -4.85 8.45 -10.76
CA ALA A 128 -3.61 9.21 -10.55
C ALA A 128 -2.45 8.25 -10.26
N LEU A 129 -1.63 7.95 -11.25
CA LEU A 129 -0.54 6.98 -11.12
C LEU A 129 0.61 7.32 -12.08
N PRO A 130 1.86 7.34 -11.57
CA PRO A 130 2.25 7.38 -10.17
C PRO A 130 2.07 8.79 -9.56
N VAL A 131 1.86 8.85 -8.25
CA VAL A 131 1.80 10.10 -7.47
C VAL A 131 3.14 10.36 -6.78
N SER A 132 3.63 9.33 -6.09
CA SER A 132 4.90 9.32 -5.36
C SER A 132 5.45 7.91 -5.30
N TYR A 133 6.63 7.73 -4.76
CA TYR A 133 7.21 6.40 -4.50
C TYR A 133 8.20 6.46 -3.33
N CYS A 134 8.41 5.30 -2.70
CA CYS A 134 9.56 5.03 -1.86
C CYS A 134 10.49 4.03 -2.53
N SER A 135 11.79 4.24 -2.44
CA SER A 135 12.82 3.23 -2.69
C SER A 135 13.00 2.31 -1.48
N HIS A 136 13.66 1.16 -1.67
CA HIS A 136 13.96 0.25 -0.55
C HIS A 136 14.80 0.92 0.55
N THR A 137 15.70 1.84 0.20
CA THR A 137 16.50 2.60 1.18
C THR A 137 15.64 3.54 2.02
N GLU A 138 14.73 4.29 1.38
CA GLU A 138 13.81 5.19 2.11
C GLU A 138 12.85 4.41 3.02
N VAL A 139 12.41 3.22 2.61
CA VAL A 139 11.58 2.35 3.46
C VAL A 139 12.39 1.85 4.66
N ALA A 140 13.65 1.44 4.47
CA ALA A 140 14.52 1.03 5.55
C ALA A 140 14.75 2.15 6.57
N ASP A 141 15.02 3.38 6.10
CA ASP A 141 15.21 4.57 6.96
C ASP A 141 13.96 4.94 7.76
N THR A 142 12.77 4.59 7.26
CA THR A 142 11.49 4.90 7.91
C THR A 142 10.89 3.74 8.69
N ARG A 143 11.51 2.56 8.67
CA ARG A 143 11.00 1.32 9.25
C ARG A 143 10.61 1.47 10.72
N GLU A 144 11.49 2.04 11.52
CA GLU A 144 11.23 2.23 12.95
C GLU A 144 10.01 3.13 13.20
N GLY A 145 9.83 4.19 12.40
CA GLY A 145 8.65 5.05 12.44
C GLY A 145 7.38 4.30 12.06
N ILE A 146 7.44 3.48 11.00
CA ILE A 146 6.31 2.62 10.60
C ILE A 146 5.90 1.70 11.74
N GLU A 147 6.86 1.02 12.38
CA GLU A 147 6.63 0.12 13.51
C GLU A 147 6.15 0.85 14.79
N ARG A 148 6.33 2.18 14.87
CA ARG A 148 5.74 3.05 15.90
C ARG A 148 4.35 3.57 15.57
N GLY A 149 3.80 3.26 14.39
CA GLY A 149 2.49 3.74 13.96
C GLY A 149 2.50 5.14 13.34
N GLU A 150 3.65 5.59 12.83
CA GLU A 150 3.77 6.88 12.12
C GLU A 150 3.24 6.80 10.68
N GLY A 151 2.70 5.65 10.26
CA GLY A 151 2.19 5.41 8.91
C GLY A 151 3.24 4.93 7.91
N SER A 152 2.77 4.31 6.83
CA SER A 152 3.62 3.81 5.76
C SER A 152 4.24 4.96 4.97
N CYS A 153 5.51 4.80 4.56
CA CYS A 153 6.20 5.75 3.70
C CYS A 153 5.62 5.72 2.28
N LEU A 154 5.19 6.86 1.79
CA LEU A 154 4.80 7.06 0.38
C LEU A 154 5.84 7.87 -0.41
N GLY A 155 6.90 8.33 0.24
CA GLY A 155 7.94 9.15 -0.37
C GLY A 155 7.52 10.59 -0.63
N GLN A 156 8.24 11.23 -1.54
CA GLN A 156 7.92 12.57 -2.01
C GLN A 156 7.12 12.51 -3.31
N PRO A 157 6.26 13.51 -3.56
CA PRO A 157 5.55 13.62 -4.84
C PRO A 157 6.52 13.65 -6.02
N LEU A 158 6.13 13.03 -7.13
CA LEU A 158 6.91 13.09 -8.36
C LEU A 158 6.99 14.52 -8.92
N PRO A 159 8.02 14.83 -9.72
CA PRO A 159 8.11 16.11 -10.42
C PRO A 159 6.83 16.40 -11.22
N GLY A 160 6.27 17.60 -11.03
CA GLY A 160 5.02 18.01 -11.68
C GLY A 160 3.73 17.50 -11.04
N VAL A 161 3.80 16.60 -10.07
CA VAL A 161 2.64 16.16 -9.26
C VAL A 161 2.55 17.01 -8.00
N SER A 162 1.40 17.65 -7.81
CA SER A 162 1.07 18.41 -6.60
C SER A 162 0.24 17.55 -5.66
N VAL A 163 0.73 17.31 -4.45
CA VAL A 163 0.00 16.63 -3.38
C VAL A 163 -0.33 17.64 -2.30
N LYS A 164 -1.60 17.75 -1.96
CA LYS A 164 -2.11 18.60 -0.89
C LYS A 164 -3.01 17.80 0.05
N LEU A 165 -3.11 18.24 1.29
CA LEU A 165 -3.88 17.58 2.33
C LEU A 165 -5.03 18.50 2.74
N PHE A 166 -6.25 17.97 2.69
CA PHE A 166 -7.45 18.73 3.05
C PHE A 166 -8.20 18.08 4.21
N PRO A 167 -9.04 18.82 4.93
CA PRO A 167 -9.86 18.26 6.00
C PRO A 167 -10.64 17.03 5.53
N VAL A 168 -10.70 16.01 6.38
CA VAL A 168 -11.40 14.76 6.04
C VAL A 168 -12.91 15.01 5.99
N SER A 169 -13.52 14.81 4.83
CA SER A 169 -14.95 15.07 4.60
C SER A 169 -15.60 13.95 3.79
N SER A 170 -16.84 13.58 4.17
CA SER A 170 -17.71 12.70 3.38
C SER A 170 -18.37 13.43 2.20
N SER A 171 -18.48 14.75 2.28
CA SER A 171 -19.11 15.60 1.26
C SER A 171 -18.07 16.13 0.26
N PRO A 172 -18.49 16.53 -0.96
CA PRO A 172 -17.65 17.27 -1.88
C PRO A 172 -17.08 18.54 -1.26
N PHE A 173 -15.91 18.97 -1.70
CA PHE A 173 -15.28 20.19 -1.20
C PHE A 173 -15.88 21.44 -1.82
N GLY A 174 -16.14 22.46 -1.00
CA GLY A 174 -16.56 23.77 -1.44
C GLY A 174 -15.38 24.61 -1.96
N LYS A 175 -15.70 25.79 -2.55
CA LYS A 175 -14.70 26.70 -3.13
C LYS A 175 -13.73 27.31 -2.11
N GLU A 176 -14.13 27.37 -0.84
CA GLU A 176 -13.36 28.01 0.25
C GLU A 176 -12.56 26.98 1.08
N ILE A 177 -12.41 25.76 0.55
CA ILE A 177 -11.63 24.73 1.26
C ILE A 177 -10.20 25.20 1.49
N GLN A 178 -9.68 24.95 2.67
CA GLN A 178 -8.30 25.25 3.03
C GLN A 178 -7.53 23.94 3.32
N GLU A 179 -6.24 23.95 3.03
CA GLU A 179 -5.35 22.85 3.40
C GLU A 179 -5.28 22.70 4.94
N VAL A 180 -5.04 21.49 5.42
CA VAL A 180 -4.67 21.26 6.81
C VAL A 180 -3.26 21.78 7.07
N LYS A 181 -2.94 22.06 8.34
CA LYS A 181 -1.59 22.51 8.71
C LYS A 181 -0.57 21.37 8.56
N ASP A 182 0.68 21.73 8.39
CA ASP A 182 1.78 20.76 8.35
C ASP A 182 1.78 19.87 9.60
N GLY A 183 1.93 18.57 9.38
CA GLY A 183 1.86 17.55 10.43
C GLY A 183 0.44 17.11 10.84
N GLU A 184 -0.60 17.82 10.40
CA GLU A 184 -1.98 17.38 10.64
C GLU A 184 -2.42 16.32 9.61
N VAL A 185 -3.30 15.42 10.07
CA VAL A 185 -3.89 14.38 9.20
C VAL A 185 -4.95 14.99 8.31
N GLY A 186 -4.82 14.76 6.99
CA GLY A 186 -5.78 15.16 5.99
C GLY A 186 -6.10 14.08 4.98
N GLU A 187 -7.10 14.34 4.15
CA GLU A 187 -7.40 13.56 2.95
C GLU A 187 -6.37 13.93 1.87
N ILE A 188 -5.70 12.91 1.32
CA ILE A 188 -4.70 13.08 0.26
C ILE A 188 -5.42 13.46 -1.03
N CYS A 189 -5.07 14.62 -1.59
CA CYS A 189 -5.60 15.11 -2.86
C CYS A 189 -4.44 15.42 -3.80
N VAL A 190 -4.59 15.09 -5.07
CA VAL A 190 -3.50 15.14 -6.04
C VAL A 190 -3.92 15.86 -7.33
N ALA A 191 -3.00 16.63 -7.89
CA ALA A 191 -3.14 17.26 -9.19
C ALA A 191 -1.84 17.12 -9.99
N GLY A 192 -1.92 17.02 -11.31
CA GLY A 192 -0.74 16.92 -12.16
C GLY A 192 -0.97 16.12 -13.43
N PRO A 193 0.07 15.92 -14.24
CA PRO A 193 -0.05 15.31 -15.57
C PRO A 193 -0.44 13.84 -15.55
N THR A 194 -0.32 13.17 -14.40
CA THR A 194 -0.70 11.75 -14.21
C THR A 194 -2.13 11.59 -13.69
N VAL A 195 -2.85 12.70 -13.46
CA VAL A 195 -4.20 12.69 -12.88
C VAL A 195 -5.24 12.76 -14.00
N THR A 196 -6.24 11.88 -13.97
CA THR A 196 -7.37 11.93 -14.91
C THR A 196 -8.25 13.15 -14.65
N GLU A 197 -8.81 13.73 -15.70
CA GLU A 197 -9.64 14.94 -15.58
C GLU A 197 -11.03 14.62 -15.05
N GLU A 198 -11.65 13.54 -15.55
CA GLU A 198 -13.03 13.16 -15.21
C GLU A 198 -13.26 11.65 -15.30
N TYR A 199 -14.39 11.18 -14.77
CA TYR A 199 -14.92 9.86 -15.04
C TYR A 199 -15.87 9.90 -16.24
N TYR A 200 -15.56 9.10 -17.25
CA TYR A 200 -16.33 9.09 -18.49
C TYR A 200 -17.82 8.85 -18.27
N ARG A 201 -18.67 9.78 -18.69
CA ARG A 201 -20.14 9.74 -18.52
C ARG A 201 -20.64 9.58 -17.09
N MET A 202 -19.83 9.95 -16.08
CA MET A 202 -20.19 9.87 -14.67
C MET A 202 -19.99 11.22 -13.95
N PRO A 203 -20.78 12.26 -14.28
CA PRO A 203 -20.57 13.61 -13.74
C PRO A 203 -20.72 13.67 -12.22
N GLY A 204 -21.59 12.86 -11.62
CA GLY A 204 -21.73 12.76 -10.16
C GLY A 204 -20.46 12.24 -9.49
N ALA A 205 -19.90 11.14 -9.98
CA ALA A 205 -18.63 10.60 -9.45
C ALA A 205 -17.47 11.59 -9.65
N THR A 206 -17.45 12.31 -10.76
CA THR A 206 -16.48 13.37 -11.01
C THR A 206 -16.62 14.50 -9.99
N PHE A 207 -17.84 14.98 -9.75
CA PHE A 207 -18.13 16.01 -8.76
C PHE A 207 -17.74 15.61 -7.32
N ASP A 208 -18.00 14.36 -6.94
CA ASP A 208 -17.70 13.85 -5.58
C ASP A 208 -16.19 13.72 -5.33
N SER A 209 -15.41 13.43 -6.38
CA SER A 209 -14.00 13.07 -6.24
C SER A 209 -13.02 14.09 -6.81
N LYS A 210 -13.49 15.12 -7.51
CA LYS A 210 -12.62 16.15 -8.11
C LYS A 210 -13.11 17.55 -7.75
N PHE A 211 -12.16 18.45 -7.53
CA PHE A 211 -12.47 19.85 -7.19
C PHE A 211 -11.36 20.78 -7.71
N LEU A 212 -11.73 22.03 -7.94
CA LEU A 212 -10.80 23.07 -8.36
C LEU A 212 -10.19 23.76 -7.13
N TYR A 213 -8.86 23.80 -7.08
CA TYR A 213 -8.11 24.55 -6.07
C TYR A 213 -6.86 25.17 -6.70
N GLU A 214 -6.61 26.47 -6.46
CA GLU A 214 -5.49 27.22 -7.04
C GLU A 214 -5.33 27.00 -8.56
N SER A 215 -6.45 27.06 -9.30
CA SER A 215 -6.52 26.86 -10.75
C SER A 215 -6.09 25.47 -11.25
N LYS A 216 -6.00 24.47 -10.37
CA LYS A 216 -5.73 23.07 -10.72
C LYS A 216 -6.89 22.17 -10.30
N THR A 217 -7.19 21.17 -11.11
CA THR A 217 -8.13 20.12 -10.73
C THR A 217 -7.42 19.09 -9.86
N TYR A 218 -7.86 18.96 -8.61
CA TYR A 218 -7.39 17.96 -7.67
C TYR A 218 -8.32 16.76 -7.65
N HIS A 219 -7.75 15.57 -7.61
CA HIS A 219 -8.45 14.32 -7.35
C HIS A 219 -8.29 13.91 -5.87
N ARG A 220 -9.39 13.59 -5.23
CA ARG A 220 -9.45 13.04 -3.87
C ARG A 220 -9.12 11.55 -3.90
N MET A 221 -7.98 11.14 -3.35
CA MET A 221 -7.54 9.75 -3.37
C MET A 221 -8.39 8.83 -2.47
N GLY A 222 -9.17 9.41 -1.55
CA GLY A 222 -9.88 8.64 -0.53
C GLY A 222 -8.94 7.99 0.50
N ASP A 223 -7.72 8.46 0.56
CA ASP A 223 -6.64 8.04 1.46
C ASP A 223 -6.37 9.14 2.47
N LEU A 224 -5.94 8.75 3.67
CA LEU A 224 -5.53 9.65 4.73
C LEU A 224 -4.02 9.64 4.88
N GLY A 225 -3.47 10.80 5.18
CA GLY A 225 -2.04 10.94 5.38
C GLY A 225 -1.65 12.27 5.99
N TYR A 226 -0.36 12.46 6.16
CA TYR A 226 0.24 13.73 6.58
C TYR A 226 1.64 13.84 5.97
N PHE A 227 2.19 15.05 5.91
CA PHE A 227 3.61 15.26 5.63
C PHE A 227 4.39 15.29 6.93
N ASP A 228 5.43 14.46 7.03
CA ASP A 228 6.35 14.51 8.15
C ASP A 228 7.31 15.73 8.07
N ALA A 229 8.16 15.89 9.09
CA ALA A 229 9.11 17.02 9.17
C ALA A 229 10.10 17.08 7.98
N LYS A 230 10.31 15.96 7.28
CA LYS A 230 11.15 15.90 6.07
C LYS A 230 10.34 16.09 4.78
N ARG A 231 9.07 16.45 4.89
CA ARG A 231 8.11 16.56 3.77
C ARG A 231 7.88 15.24 3.06
N THR A 232 8.11 14.10 3.72
CA THR A 232 7.75 12.79 3.22
C THR A 232 6.27 12.54 3.47
N LEU A 233 5.55 12.12 2.46
CA LEU A 233 4.13 11.76 2.58
C LEU A 233 4.01 10.44 3.33
N ARG A 234 3.20 10.43 4.39
CA ARG A 234 2.87 9.26 5.21
C ARG A 234 1.45 8.83 4.99
N PHE A 235 1.24 7.55 4.72
CA PHE A 235 -0.08 6.95 4.56
C PHE A 235 -0.61 6.40 5.88
N LEU A 236 -1.86 6.72 6.21
CA LEU A 236 -2.49 6.32 7.46
C LEU A 236 -3.69 5.37 7.28
N GLY A 237 -4.10 5.11 6.04
CA GLY A 237 -5.22 4.22 5.72
C GLY A 237 -6.26 4.87 4.83
N ARG A 238 -7.30 4.09 4.51
CA ARG A 238 -8.42 4.57 3.71
C ARG A 238 -9.38 5.41 4.55
N LYS A 239 -9.86 6.52 4.00
CA LYS A 239 -10.84 7.40 4.66
C LYS A 239 -12.07 6.66 5.19
N VAL A 240 -12.61 5.75 4.37
CA VAL A 240 -13.81 4.97 4.71
C VAL A 240 -13.59 3.90 5.78
N GLU A 241 -12.34 3.60 6.11
CA GLU A 241 -11.95 2.61 7.12
C GLU A 241 -11.47 3.24 8.44
N ARG A 242 -11.40 4.57 8.49
CA ARG A 242 -11.07 5.32 9.71
C ARG A 242 -12.13 5.09 10.78
N LEU A 243 -11.73 4.75 11.98
CA LEU A 243 -12.66 4.56 13.09
C LEU A 243 -12.92 5.86 13.82
N ASN A 244 -14.18 6.10 14.17
CA ASN A 244 -14.56 7.11 15.14
C ASN A 244 -14.71 6.42 16.51
N THR A 245 -13.72 6.58 17.37
CA THR A 245 -13.66 5.94 18.70
C THR A 245 -14.02 6.93 19.80
N PRO A 246 -14.31 6.48 21.03
CA PRO A 246 -14.52 7.39 22.17
C PRO A 246 -13.36 8.34 22.47
N GLN A 247 -12.14 8.01 22.02
CA GLN A 247 -10.93 8.82 22.17
C GLN A 247 -10.62 9.69 20.95
N GLY A 248 -11.45 9.64 19.92
CA GLY A 248 -11.27 10.37 18.67
C GLY A 248 -11.07 9.45 17.48
N PHE A 249 -10.60 10.02 16.37
CA PHE A 249 -10.40 9.28 15.13
C PHE A 249 -9.11 8.44 15.16
N LEU A 250 -9.22 7.18 14.76
CA LEU A 250 -8.10 6.24 14.68
C LEU A 250 -7.99 5.68 13.25
N GLU A 251 -6.85 5.91 12.64
CA GLU A 251 -6.52 5.43 11.31
C GLU A 251 -5.96 3.99 11.36
N THR A 252 -6.37 3.17 10.39
CA THR A 252 -6.08 1.73 10.40
C THR A 252 -4.58 1.41 10.30
N GLU A 253 -3.85 2.12 9.45
CA GLU A 253 -2.43 1.85 9.21
C GLU A 253 -1.56 2.13 10.45
N ARG A 254 -1.93 3.12 11.27
CA ARG A 254 -1.24 3.38 12.54
C ARG A 254 -1.23 2.18 13.46
N CYS A 255 -2.38 1.54 13.60
CA CYS A 255 -2.54 0.38 14.47
C CYS A 255 -1.95 -0.89 13.85
N GLU A 256 -2.30 -1.15 12.59
CA GLU A 256 -1.95 -2.39 11.90
C GLU A 256 -0.44 -2.52 11.69
N ALA A 257 0.28 -1.44 11.43
CA ALA A 257 1.73 -1.46 11.30
C ALA A 257 2.43 -1.92 12.60
N ILE A 258 1.94 -1.44 13.76
CA ILE A 258 2.44 -1.86 15.08
C ILE A 258 2.16 -3.35 15.28
N VAL A 259 0.95 -3.80 14.99
CA VAL A 259 0.54 -5.21 15.19
C VAL A 259 1.30 -6.14 14.25
N ASN A 260 1.46 -5.75 12.99
CA ASN A 260 2.18 -6.53 11.99
C ASN A 260 3.69 -6.64 12.26
N SER A 261 4.25 -5.82 13.16
CA SER A 261 5.64 -5.91 13.62
C SER A 261 5.83 -6.96 14.73
N VAL A 262 4.75 -7.50 15.29
CA VAL A 262 4.81 -8.55 16.31
C VAL A 262 5.16 -9.89 15.68
N HIS A 263 6.16 -10.57 16.24
CA HIS A 263 6.57 -11.89 15.76
C HIS A 263 5.42 -12.91 15.83
N GLY A 264 5.22 -13.66 14.75
CA GLY A 264 4.13 -14.62 14.60
C GLY A 264 2.82 -14.03 14.05
N VAL A 265 2.74 -12.71 13.86
CA VAL A 265 1.62 -12.06 13.14
C VAL A 265 1.91 -12.04 11.64
N ARG A 266 1.07 -12.71 10.89
CA ARG A 266 1.13 -12.68 9.42
C ARG A 266 0.58 -11.38 8.86
N ARG A 267 -0.55 -10.93 9.39
CA ARG A 267 -1.24 -9.65 9.10
C ARG A 267 -2.36 -9.40 10.10
N SER A 268 -2.80 -8.17 10.15
CA SER A 268 -3.89 -7.75 11.05
C SER A 268 -4.87 -6.82 10.35
N ALA A 269 -6.00 -6.59 11.00
CA ALA A 269 -6.99 -5.60 10.61
C ALA A 269 -7.57 -4.90 11.83
N LEU A 270 -7.57 -3.57 11.82
CA LEU A 270 -8.30 -2.77 12.80
C LEU A 270 -9.75 -2.62 12.34
N ILE A 271 -10.69 -2.97 13.21
CA ILE A 271 -12.12 -2.79 12.98
C ILE A 271 -12.78 -2.11 14.17
N GLY A 272 -13.92 -1.47 13.91
CA GLY A 272 -14.80 -0.99 14.96
C GLY A 272 -15.88 -2.01 15.30
N LEU A 273 -16.09 -2.29 16.58
CA LEU A 273 -17.21 -3.08 17.07
C LEU A 273 -18.34 -2.16 17.51
N GLY A 274 -19.56 -2.49 17.13
CA GLY A 274 -20.74 -1.68 17.36
C GLY A 274 -21.41 -1.27 16.04
N THR A 275 -22.67 -0.85 16.15
CA THR A 275 -23.50 -0.47 14.99
C THR A 275 -23.65 1.04 14.83
N LYS A 276 -23.15 1.83 15.79
CA LYS A 276 -23.21 3.30 15.81
C LYS A 276 -21.91 3.88 16.32
N ASP A 277 -21.54 5.02 15.80
CA ASP A 277 -20.43 5.82 16.31
C ASP A 277 -20.73 6.41 17.70
N PRO A 278 -19.73 6.53 18.58
CA PRO A 278 -18.37 5.99 18.43
C PRO A 278 -18.32 4.46 18.59
N VAL A 279 -17.40 3.80 17.87
CA VAL A 279 -17.20 2.36 17.90
C VAL A 279 -16.04 1.95 18.79
N GLU A 280 -16.09 0.74 19.36
CA GLU A 280 -14.97 0.18 20.12
C GLU A 280 -13.93 -0.42 19.20
N PRO A 281 -12.65 0.01 19.27
CA PRO A 281 -11.61 -0.53 18.40
C PRO A 281 -11.23 -1.97 18.79
N CYS A 282 -11.18 -2.85 17.80
CA CYS A 282 -10.78 -4.24 17.95
C CYS A 282 -9.78 -4.63 16.85
N VAL A 283 -8.73 -5.36 17.23
CA VAL A 283 -7.73 -5.85 16.29
C VAL A 283 -7.99 -7.32 15.96
N ILE A 284 -8.16 -7.59 14.67
CA ILE A 284 -8.24 -8.95 14.16
C ILE A 284 -6.85 -9.37 13.71
N ILE A 285 -6.37 -10.49 14.24
CA ILE A 285 -5.04 -11.02 13.98
C ILE A 285 -5.14 -12.30 13.17
N GLU A 286 -4.41 -12.37 12.07
CA GLU A 286 -4.12 -13.63 11.37
C GLU A 286 -2.70 -14.06 11.75
N PRO A 287 -2.54 -15.11 12.58
CA PRO A 287 -1.22 -15.60 12.94
C PRO A 287 -0.59 -16.39 11.78
N GLU A 288 0.74 -16.43 11.73
CA GLU A 288 1.47 -17.35 10.87
C GLU A 288 1.16 -18.79 11.24
N GLN A 289 1.34 -19.72 10.29
CA GLN A 289 0.84 -21.08 10.43
C GLN A 289 1.47 -21.83 11.63
N GLU A 290 2.75 -21.61 11.89
CA GLU A 290 3.49 -22.19 13.01
C GLU A 290 3.08 -21.64 14.39
N PHE A 291 2.42 -20.47 14.44
CA PHE A 291 1.99 -19.80 15.67
C PHE A 291 0.49 -19.98 15.99
N ARG A 292 -0.17 -20.97 15.42
CA ARG A 292 -1.63 -21.20 15.61
C ARG A 292 -1.99 -22.06 16.81
N THR A 293 -1.05 -22.39 17.67
CA THR A 293 -1.35 -23.09 18.92
C THR A 293 -1.98 -22.13 19.95
N PRO A 294 -2.89 -22.58 20.82
CA PRO A 294 -3.52 -21.72 21.83
C PRO A 294 -2.50 -20.95 22.69
N LYS A 295 -1.39 -21.58 23.05
CA LYS A 295 -0.31 -20.95 23.82
C LYS A 295 0.38 -19.82 23.03
N ALA A 296 0.71 -20.05 21.77
CA ALA A 296 1.35 -19.03 20.93
C ALA A 296 0.40 -17.87 20.64
N ILE A 297 -0.88 -18.14 20.38
CA ILE A 297 -1.90 -17.13 20.19
C ILE A 297 -2.00 -16.21 21.42
N ASN A 298 -2.08 -16.77 22.63
CA ASN A 298 -2.16 -15.97 23.85
C ASN A 298 -0.93 -15.05 24.02
N VAL A 299 0.27 -15.55 23.70
CA VAL A 299 1.50 -14.73 23.74
C VAL A 299 1.42 -13.57 22.73
N ILE A 300 0.98 -13.85 21.49
CA ILE A 300 0.81 -12.83 20.45
C ILE A 300 -0.20 -11.76 20.90
N GLU A 301 -1.37 -12.16 21.42
CA GLU A 301 -2.41 -11.22 21.85
C GLU A 301 -1.91 -10.30 22.98
N GLN A 302 -1.20 -10.85 23.96
CA GLN A 302 -0.60 -10.08 25.06
C GLN A 302 0.45 -9.08 24.53
N GLU A 303 1.34 -9.53 23.67
CA GLU A 303 2.38 -8.67 23.09
C GLU A 303 1.75 -7.56 22.21
N VAL A 304 0.74 -7.87 21.40
CA VAL A 304 0.01 -6.91 20.58
C VAL A 304 -0.62 -5.83 21.47
N LEU A 305 -1.38 -6.22 22.50
CA LEU A 305 -2.03 -5.26 23.39
C LEU A 305 -1.01 -4.41 24.15
N SER A 306 0.09 -5.01 24.61
CA SER A 306 1.19 -4.31 25.25
C SER A 306 1.81 -3.25 24.34
N ARG A 307 2.16 -3.61 23.09
CA ARG A 307 2.72 -2.65 22.13
C ARG A 307 1.76 -1.52 21.79
N LEU A 308 0.48 -1.84 21.56
CA LEU A 308 -0.53 -0.84 21.25
C LEU A 308 -0.71 0.15 22.40
N SER A 309 -0.73 -0.31 23.65
CA SER A 309 -0.85 0.58 24.82
C SER A 309 0.34 1.55 24.97
N VAL A 310 1.53 1.13 24.56
CA VAL A 310 2.75 1.95 24.60
C VAL A 310 2.85 2.90 23.40
N ARG A 311 2.49 2.42 22.21
CA ARG A 311 2.68 3.16 20.94
C ARG A 311 1.51 4.07 20.60
N LEU A 312 0.30 3.74 21.05
CA LEU A 312 -0.93 4.51 20.86
C LEU A 312 -1.60 4.84 22.20
N PRO A 313 -0.91 5.53 23.13
CA PRO A 313 -1.40 5.74 24.51
C PRO A 313 -2.69 6.58 24.56
N GLY A 314 -3.01 7.31 23.49
CA GLY A 314 -4.25 8.08 23.37
C GLY A 314 -5.50 7.25 23.05
N PHE A 315 -5.34 5.95 22.75
CA PHE A 315 -6.44 5.08 22.36
C PHE A 315 -6.54 3.85 23.25
N LYS A 316 -7.75 3.51 23.68
CA LYS A 316 -8.02 2.32 24.48
C LYS A 316 -8.36 1.14 23.57
N ILE A 317 -7.33 0.38 23.17
CA ILE A 317 -7.48 -0.82 22.35
C ILE A 317 -7.24 -2.03 23.25
N THR A 318 -8.32 -2.70 23.67
CA THR A 318 -8.26 -3.81 24.64
C THR A 318 -8.78 -5.13 24.08
N GLN A 319 -9.28 -5.12 22.85
CA GLN A 319 -9.90 -6.28 22.25
C GLN A 319 -9.11 -6.79 21.06
N THR A 320 -8.87 -8.08 21.06
CA THR A 320 -8.32 -8.82 19.94
C THR A 320 -9.25 -9.96 19.53
N ARG A 321 -9.16 -10.41 18.30
CA ARG A 321 -9.81 -11.60 17.76
C ARG A 321 -8.86 -12.31 16.82
N ILE A 322 -8.97 -13.61 16.73
CA ILE A 322 -8.13 -14.43 15.85
C ILE A 322 -8.96 -14.91 14.66
N GLU A 323 -8.43 -14.74 13.48
CA GLU A 323 -8.92 -15.35 12.25
C GLU A 323 -7.84 -16.24 11.64
N SER A 324 -8.23 -17.40 11.16
CA SER A 324 -7.31 -18.29 10.43
C SER A 324 -6.88 -17.71 9.08
N SER A 325 -7.71 -16.86 8.49
CA SER A 325 -7.44 -16.11 7.27
C SER A 325 -8.32 -14.88 7.21
N LEU A 326 -7.73 -13.72 7.03
CA LEU A 326 -8.47 -12.48 6.81
C LEU A 326 -9.09 -12.47 5.40
N PRO A 327 -10.34 -11.96 5.25
CA PRO A 327 -10.95 -11.79 3.94
C PRO A 327 -10.21 -10.69 3.17
N VAL A 328 -9.74 -11.03 1.99
CA VAL A 328 -8.97 -10.13 1.12
C VAL A 328 -9.52 -10.13 -0.30
N ASP A 329 -9.29 -9.05 -1.03
CA ASP A 329 -9.55 -8.99 -2.46
C ASP A 329 -8.74 -10.09 -3.17
N PRO A 330 -9.39 -11.01 -3.92
CA PRO A 330 -8.71 -12.12 -4.57
C PRO A 330 -7.71 -11.69 -5.65
N ARG A 331 -7.87 -10.51 -6.25
CA ARG A 331 -6.97 -10.00 -7.30
C ARG A 331 -5.63 -9.55 -6.74
N HIS A 332 -5.65 -8.87 -5.60
CA HIS A 332 -4.43 -8.35 -4.96
C HIS A 332 -3.98 -9.22 -3.79
N ASN A 333 -4.91 -10.00 -3.20
CA ASN A 333 -4.72 -10.83 -2.00
C ASN A 333 -4.04 -10.08 -0.83
N ALA A 334 -4.23 -8.78 -0.79
CA ALA A 334 -3.61 -7.89 0.19
C ALA A 334 -4.59 -6.85 0.74
N LYS A 335 -5.58 -6.41 -0.06
CA LYS A 335 -6.60 -5.46 0.38
C LYS A 335 -7.61 -6.17 1.26
N ILE A 336 -7.54 -5.92 2.57
CA ILE A 336 -8.42 -6.55 3.57
C ILE A 336 -9.81 -5.91 3.53
N HIS A 337 -10.86 -6.73 3.57
CA HIS A 337 -12.26 -6.31 3.64
C HIS A 337 -12.67 -5.99 5.08
N ARG A 338 -12.17 -4.89 5.65
CA ARG A 338 -12.37 -4.51 7.08
C ARG A 338 -13.83 -4.31 7.44
N LEU A 339 -14.62 -3.70 6.55
CA LEU A 339 -16.06 -3.50 6.78
C LEU A 339 -16.83 -4.83 6.91
N ALA A 340 -16.46 -5.85 6.13
CA ALA A 340 -17.04 -7.19 6.25
C ALA A 340 -16.66 -7.86 7.56
N LEU A 341 -15.40 -7.68 8.02
CA LEU A 341 -14.95 -8.15 9.33
C LEU A 341 -15.68 -7.46 10.46
N ALA A 342 -15.83 -6.13 10.40
CA ALA A 342 -16.55 -5.35 11.40
C ALA A 342 -18.00 -5.84 11.55
N LYS A 343 -18.71 -6.04 10.42
CA LYS A 343 -20.05 -6.60 10.43
C LYS A 343 -20.09 -7.98 11.08
N LYS A 344 -19.22 -8.91 10.65
CA LYS A 344 -19.15 -10.29 11.18
C LYS A 344 -18.96 -10.33 12.70
N TRP A 345 -18.11 -9.44 13.25
CA TRP A 345 -17.77 -9.45 14.67
C TRP A 345 -18.66 -8.57 15.54
N SER A 346 -19.43 -7.64 14.96
CA SER A 346 -20.46 -6.86 15.68
C SER A 346 -21.79 -7.61 15.85
N GLU A 347 -22.02 -8.65 15.02
CA GLU A 347 -23.24 -9.50 15.07
C GLU A 347 -23.09 -10.72 16.00
N ARG A 348 -21.90 -10.92 16.58
CA ARG A 348 -21.57 -12.01 17.53
C ARG A 348 -21.53 -11.51 18.97
#